data_50de4e966765bd10ed6b0107c37ef350
#
_entry.id   50de4e966765bd10ed6b0107c37ef350
#
_cell.length_a   1.000
_cell.length_b   1.000
_cell.length_c   1.000
_cell.angle_alpha   90.00
_cell.angle_beta   90.00
_cell.angle_gamma   90.00
#
_symmetry.space_group_name_H-M   'P 1'
#
loop_
_entity.id
_entity.type
_entity.pdbx_description
1 polymer ?
#
loop_
_entity_poly.entity_id
_entity_poly.type
_entity_poly.pdbx_seq_one_letter_code
_entity_poly.pdbx_strand_id
1 'polypeptide(L)'
;MTTKAYLGQARFLDMRIKSKIQQIDSLRELATSCTAVLSDVPRNPNHGASKVESCVMKIIEVQEGLQDDINALVELKKEIMATIHAVEDVELQTLLEKRYLCFL
;
A
#
# COMPACT_ATOMS: atom_id res chain seq x y z
N MET A 1 0.99 -10.33 23.14
CA MET A 1 0.04 -10.11 22.01
C MET A 1 -1.03 -11.18 22.03
N THR A 2 -2.29 -10.80 21.90
CA THR A 2 -3.39 -11.77 21.83
C THR A 2 -3.44 -12.39 20.44
N THR A 3 -4.07 -13.58 20.34
CA THR A 3 -4.26 -14.26 19.04
C THR A 3 -5.02 -13.37 18.07
N LYS A 4 -6.06 -12.68 18.54
CA LYS A 4 -6.86 -11.77 17.71
C LYS A 4 -6.00 -10.61 17.20
N ALA A 5 -5.15 -10.02 18.01
CA ALA A 5 -4.25 -8.94 17.62
C ALA A 5 -3.23 -9.42 16.58
N TYR A 6 -2.67 -10.61 16.78
CA TYR A 6 -1.74 -11.21 15.83
C TYR A 6 -2.38 -11.42 14.45
N LEU A 7 -3.55 -12.06 14.44
CA LEU A 7 -4.27 -12.30 13.19
C LEU A 7 -4.75 -11.02 12.52
N GLY A 8 -5.04 -9.97 13.30
CA GLY A 8 -5.47 -8.68 12.78
C GLY A 8 -4.37 -7.84 12.17
N GLN A 9 -3.08 -8.19 12.37
CA GLN A 9 -1.96 -7.42 11.82
C GLN A 9 -1.99 -7.33 10.29
N ALA A 10 -2.41 -8.40 9.62
CA ALA A 10 -2.50 -8.42 8.16
C ALA A 10 -3.46 -7.36 7.64
N ARG A 11 -4.57 -7.12 8.34
CA ARG A 11 -5.54 -6.10 7.95
C ARG A 11 -4.94 -4.69 8.04
N PHE A 12 -4.17 -4.42 9.09
CA PHE A 12 -3.49 -3.12 9.23
C PHE A 12 -2.48 -2.88 8.11
N LEU A 13 -1.70 -3.90 7.75
CA LEU A 13 -0.76 -3.80 6.63
C LEU A 13 -1.50 -3.58 5.31
N ASP A 14 -2.60 -4.27 5.09
CA ASP A 14 -3.42 -4.08 3.90
C ASP A 14 -3.95 -2.65 3.80
N MET A 15 -4.41 -2.08 4.92
CA MET A 15 -4.86 -0.69 4.98
C MET A 15 -3.72 0.30 4.68
N ARG A 16 -2.52 0.05 5.20
CA ARG A 16 -1.34 0.87 4.90
C ARG A 16 -0.98 0.83 3.42
N ILE A 17 -1.02 -0.36 2.82
CA ILE A 17 -0.74 -0.54 1.40
C ILE A 17 -1.73 0.25 0.55
N LYS A 18 -3.03 0.14 0.86
CA LYS A 18 -4.07 0.89 0.16
C LYS A 18 -3.89 2.40 0.30
N SER A 19 -3.54 2.87 1.50
CA SER A 19 -3.26 4.28 1.75
C SER A 19 -2.08 4.77 0.91
N LYS A 20 -1.00 4.00 0.82
CA LYS A 20 0.17 4.37 0.02
C LYS A 20 -0.13 4.38 -1.47
N ILE A 21 -0.95 3.45 -1.95
CA ILE A 21 -1.40 3.45 -3.35
C ILE A 21 -2.18 4.72 -3.66
N GLN A 22 -3.09 5.13 -2.77
CA GLN A 22 -3.82 6.38 -2.93
C GLN A 22 -2.89 7.60 -2.93
N GLN A 23 -1.86 7.60 -2.10
CA GLN A 23 -0.85 8.68 -2.08
C GLN A 23 -0.11 8.76 -3.41
N ILE A 24 0.27 7.62 -3.97
CA ILE A 24 0.96 7.58 -5.28
C ILE A 24 0.05 8.13 -6.36
N ASP A 25 -1.21 7.72 -6.39
CA ASP A 25 -2.18 8.21 -7.38
C ASP A 25 -2.37 9.72 -7.27
N SER A 26 -2.48 10.25 -6.06
CA SER A 26 -2.60 11.69 -5.82
C SER A 26 -1.37 12.45 -6.31
N LEU A 27 -0.19 11.92 -6.06
CA LEU A 27 1.07 12.53 -6.49
C LEU A 27 1.21 12.51 -8.01
N ARG A 28 0.78 11.43 -8.66
CA ARG A 28 0.77 11.33 -10.12
C ARG A 28 -0.17 12.35 -10.75
N GLU A 29 -1.37 12.53 -10.17
CA GLU A 29 -2.31 13.55 -10.63
C GLU A 29 -1.73 14.95 -10.50
N LEU A 30 -1.08 15.23 -9.37
CA LEU A 30 -0.45 16.52 -9.13
C LEU A 30 0.68 16.77 -10.13
N ALA A 31 1.52 15.79 -10.41
CA ALA A 31 2.59 15.89 -11.38
C ALA A 31 2.04 16.14 -12.79
N THR A 32 0.96 15.46 -13.17
CA THR A 32 0.29 15.66 -14.46
C THR A 32 -0.29 17.06 -14.56
N SER A 33 -0.92 17.56 -13.51
CA SER A 33 -1.47 18.93 -13.48
C SER A 33 -0.36 19.97 -13.62
N CYS A 34 0.77 19.79 -12.96
CA CYS A 34 1.92 20.70 -13.09
C CYS A 34 2.46 20.71 -14.52
N THR A 35 2.53 19.56 -15.16
CA THR A 35 3.00 19.44 -16.54
C THR A 35 2.04 20.14 -17.50
N ALA A 36 0.73 19.99 -17.30
CA ALA A 36 -0.29 20.67 -18.12
C ALA A 36 -0.21 22.19 -18.00
N VAL A 37 0.00 22.70 -16.80
CA VAL A 37 0.17 24.15 -16.57
C VAL A 37 1.43 24.66 -17.26
N LEU A 38 2.51 23.89 -17.22
CA LEU A 38 3.77 24.27 -17.87
C LEU A 38 3.66 24.37 -19.39
N SER A 39 2.85 23.53 -20.02
CA SER A 39 2.67 23.56 -21.48
C SER A 39 1.84 24.76 -21.93
N ASP A 40 0.94 25.28 -21.09
CA ASP A 40 0.05 26.38 -21.44
C ASP A 40 0.65 27.78 -21.16
N VAL A 41 1.55 27.88 -20.18
CA VAL A 41 2.09 29.16 -19.74
C VAL A 41 3.63 29.09 -19.70
N PRO A 42 4.33 29.71 -20.66
CA PRO A 42 5.80 29.78 -20.66
C PRO A 42 6.29 30.72 -19.57
N ARG A 43 6.28 30.30 -18.35
CA ARG A 43 6.87 31.00 -17.22
C ARG A 43 8.18 30.30 -16.83
N ASN A 44 8.82 30.78 -15.78
CA ASN A 44 10.08 30.23 -15.31
C ASN A 44 10.11 28.69 -15.42
N PRO A 45 10.78 28.11 -16.41
CA PRO A 45 10.74 26.66 -16.64
C PRO A 45 11.35 25.87 -15.49
N ASN A 46 12.27 26.46 -14.75
CA ASN A 46 12.91 25.81 -13.61
C ASN A 46 11.95 25.59 -12.45
N HIS A 47 11.01 26.51 -12.26
CA HIS A 47 10.04 26.41 -11.17
C HIS A 47 9.09 25.22 -11.35
N GLY A 48 8.54 25.06 -12.54
CA GLY A 48 7.65 23.96 -12.85
C GLY A 48 8.36 22.61 -12.90
N ALA A 49 9.55 22.57 -13.51
CA ALA A 49 10.37 21.37 -13.55
C ALA A 49 10.73 20.91 -12.12
N SER A 50 11.08 21.84 -11.24
CA SER A 50 11.39 21.54 -9.84
C SER A 50 10.19 20.91 -9.11
N LYS A 51 8.97 21.40 -9.37
CA LYS A 51 7.74 20.80 -8.79
C LYS A 51 7.52 19.37 -9.26
N VAL A 52 7.68 19.13 -10.57
CA VAL A 52 7.51 17.80 -11.15
C VAL A 52 8.56 16.84 -10.59
N GLU A 53 9.82 17.28 -10.52
CA GLU A 53 10.89 16.48 -9.92
C GLU A 53 10.62 16.13 -8.47
N SER A 54 10.14 17.09 -7.69
CA SER A 54 9.78 16.89 -6.28
C SER A 54 8.68 15.84 -6.15
N CYS A 55 7.63 15.90 -6.99
CA CYS A 55 6.56 14.92 -7.00
C CYS A 55 7.07 13.53 -7.38
N VAL A 56 7.93 13.42 -8.38
CA VAL A 56 8.51 12.15 -8.82
C VAL A 56 9.37 11.54 -7.71
N MET A 57 10.18 12.33 -7.03
CA MET A 57 10.97 11.85 -5.89
C MET A 57 10.10 11.35 -4.75
N LYS A 58 9.00 12.04 -4.45
CA LYS A 58 8.03 11.61 -3.46
C LYS A 58 7.38 10.28 -3.84
N ILE A 59 7.03 10.11 -5.11
CA ILE A 59 6.47 8.85 -5.62
C ILE A 59 7.46 7.72 -5.40
N ILE A 60 8.73 7.92 -5.72
CA ILE A 60 9.78 6.92 -5.54
C ILE A 60 9.90 6.51 -4.06
N GLU A 61 9.94 7.50 -3.16
CA GLU A 61 10.01 7.23 -1.72
C GLU A 61 8.82 6.41 -1.23
N VAL A 62 7.61 6.78 -1.65
CA VAL A 62 6.39 6.05 -1.26
C VAL A 62 6.38 4.65 -1.83
N GLN A 63 6.84 4.48 -3.08
CA GLN A 63 6.93 3.17 -3.72
C GLN A 63 7.92 2.24 -3.01
N GLU A 64 9.05 2.75 -2.55
CA GLU A 64 10.01 1.96 -1.77
C GLU A 64 9.39 1.46 -0.46
N GLY A 65 8.72 2.35 0.28
CA GLY A 65 8.01 1.98 1.50
C GLY A 65 6.86 1.01 1.22
N LEU A 66 6.16 1.20 0.10
CA LEU A 66 5.08 0.31 -0.32
C LEU A 66 5.60 -1.11 -0.59
N GLN A 67 6.75 -1.24 -1.25
CA GLN A 67 7.34 -2.54 -1.52
C GLN A 67 7.69 -3.28 -0.23
N ASP A 68 8.24 -2.59 0.75
CA ASP A 68 8.54 -3.16 2.07
C ASP A 68 7.26 -3.63 2.77
N ASP A 69 6.19 -2.84 2.72
CA ASP A 69 4.91 -3.19 3.32
C ASP A 69 4.27 -4.40 2.62
N ILE A 70 4.35 -4.48 1.29
CA ILE A 70 3.85 -5.62 0.53
C ILE A 70 4.59 -6.89 0.92
N ASN A 71 5.92 -6.83 1.01
CA ASN A 71 6.74 -7.96 1.42
C ASN A 71 6.37 -8.43 2.83
N ALA A 72 6.21 -7.48 3.76
CA ALA A 72 5.80 -7.77 5.13
C ALA A 72 4.42 -8.44 5.18
N LEU A 73 3.46 -7.95 4.37
CA LEU A 73 2.11 -8.52 4.31
C LEU A 73 2.14 -9.95 3.75
N VAL A 74 2.91 -10.20 2.69
CA VAL A 74 3.04 -11.53 2.10
C VAL A 74 3.59 -12.52 3.11
N GLU A 75 4.66 -12.15 3.82
CA GLU A 75 5.26 -13.00 4.85
C GLU A 75 4.28 -13.26 6.00
N LEU A 76 3.58 -12.24 6.47
CA LEU A 76 2.61 -12.37 7.54
C LEU A 76 1.44 -13.26 7.12
N LYS A 77 0.93 -13.12 5.90
CA LYS A 77 -0.13 -13.97 5.39
C LYS A 77 0.30 -15.44 5.29
N LYS A 78 1.55 -15.69 4.93
CA LYS A 78 2.11 -17.06 4.91
C LYS A 78 2.11 -17.66 6.31
N GLU A 79 2.54 -16.91 7.31
CA GLU A 79 2.54 -17.36 8.71
C GLU A 79 1.12 -17.64 9.21
N ILE A 80 0.19 -16.73 8.93
CA ILE A 80 -1.21 -16.87 9.33
C ILE A 80 -1.84 -18.09 8.66
N MET A 81 -1.56 -18.29 7.37
CA MET A 81 -2.06 -19.44 6.62
C MET A 81 -1.58 -20.75 7.24
N ALA A 82 -0.29 -20.85 7.60
CA ALA A 82 0.27 -22.02 8.26
C ALA A 82 -0.42 -22.29 9.60
N THR A 83 -0.69 -21.22 10.36
CA THR A 83 -1.37 -21.32 11.64
C THR A 83 -2.83 -21.81 11.48
N ILE A 84 -3.52 -21.27 10.47
CA ILE A 84 -4.91 -21.65 10.16
C ILE A 84 -4.99 -23.10 9.69
N HIS A 85 -4.03 -23.53 8.85
CA HIS A 85 -4.01 -24.91 8.35
C HIS A 85 -3.74 -25.93 9.44
N ALA A 86 -3.23 -25.53 10.58
CA ALA A 86 -3.08 -26.41 11.75
C ALA A 86 -4.43 -26.69 12.45
N VAL A 87 -5.47 -25.93 12.14
CA VAL A 87 -6.81 -26.16 12.67
C VAL A 87 -7.44 -27.35 11.94
N GLU A 88 -7.88 -28.35 12.68
CA GLU A 88 -8.42 -29.59 12.10
C GLU A 88 -9.82 -29.44 11.51
N ASP A 89 -10.62 -28.50 12.03
CA ASP A 89 -12.00 -28.28 11.58
C ASP A 89 -12.01 -27.43 10.29
N VAL A 90 -12.48 -28.01 9.19
CA VAL A 90 -12.52 -27.37 7.88
C VAL A 90 -13.42 -26.11 7.88
N GLU A 91 -14.53 -26.14 8.59
CA GLU A 91 -15.43 -24.98 8.67
C GLU A 91 -14.74 -23.81 9.39
N LEU A 92 -14.04 -24.07 10.47
CA LEU A 92 -13.28 -23.07 11.20
C LEU A 92 -12.11 -22.54 10.37
N GLN A 93 -11.40 -23.41 9.64
CA GLN A 93 -10.36 -22.98 8.71
C GLN A 93 -10.91 -21.99 7.69
N THR A 94 -12.01 -22.32 7.06
CA THR A 94 -12.63 -21.47 6.04
C THR A 94 -13.06 -20.13 6.63
N LEU A 95 -13.66 -20.14 7.79
CA LEU A 95 -14.07 -18.91 8.48
C LEU A 95 -12.88 -18.02 8.81
N LEU A 96 -11.80 -18.59 9.33
CA LEU A 96 -10.57 -17.86 9.65
C LEU A 96 -9.89 -17.30 8.40
N GLU A 97 -9.84 -18.06 7.33
CA GLU A 97 -9.29 -17.61 6.07
C GLU A 97 -10.05 -16.41 5.52
N LYS A 98 -11.37 -16.45 5.54
CA LYS A 98 -12.21 -15.35 5.08
C LYS A 98 -12.02 -14.09 5.94
N ARG A 99 -11.96 -14.27 7.25
CA ARG A 99 -11.86 -13.15 8.19
C ARG A 99 -10.49 -12.49 8.17
N TYR A 100 -9.41 -13.27 8.18
CA TYR A 100 -8.05 -12.77 8.40
C TYR A 100 -7.16 -12.74 7.17
N LEU A 101 -7.46 -13.50 6.13
CA LEU A 101 -6.69 -13.48 4.88
C LEU A 101 -7.42 -12.75 3.76
N CYS A 102 -8.74 -12.89 3.68
CA CYS A 102 -9.56 -12.20 2.67
C CYS A 102 -10.19 -10.92 3.17
N PHE A 103 -10.16 -10.67 4.49
CA PHE A 103 -10.69 -9.46 5.14
C PHE A 103 -12.19 -9.24 4.93
N LEU A 104 -12.95 -10.32 4.93
CA LEU A 104 -14.41 -10.26 4.77
C LEU A 104 -15.17 -10.16 6.12
#